data_758970770081c4d8e8f5fc281b32328b
#
_entry.id   758970770081c4d8e8f5fc281b32328b
#
_cell.length_a   1.000
_cell.length_b   1.000
_cell.length_c   1.000
_cell.angle_alpha   90.00
_cell.angle_beta   90.00
_cell.angle_gamma   90.00
#
_symmetry.space_group_name_H-M   'P 1'
#
loop_
_entity.id
_entity.type
_entity.pdbx_description
1 polymer ?
#
loop_
_entity_poly.entity_id
_entity_poly.type
_entity_poly.pdbx_seq_one_letter_code
_entity_poly.pdbx_strand_id
1 'polypeptide(L)'
;MRNLILFIFCLYSSISVAASHYGVEVMSFGEYDMNGKTFIIIPANEHIDENDLEFKEYSGYIKKLLATVGAKEASKPEIADICILMNYEITNQSYSETVAIPVFGKTGINSITTNSQSTGTSNAYVNANTSTYGNSSSGTAYGNASGSSNTTSTTNINYSYGIAGYNNVQRHVEDYLRVINLYAYENKDVEKPVMTGKTNIMSDGTTNSLKPIVPVMAFGALGLVGTSKTEKIKIQSDNKNFQLFSTFKINGDNVYVLPTISSFSADERLRIVAIERKPNETVITFYNEGIPYISISKNMYLEFDGNKIYPTSSENIKLSRQEKNKTFFTITYPAIPKDIKSINLSEEDDTKIRDVKKRKYWKSIKLEK
;
A
#
# COMPACT_ATOMS: atom_id res chain seq x y z
N MET A 1 12.27 38.20 19.86
CA MET A 1 12.88 37.14 19.06
C MET A 1 12.68 35.70 19.62
N ARG A 2 12.71 35.50 20.95
CA ARG A 2 12.54 34.14 21.55
C ARG A 2 11.17 33.49 21.34
N ASN A 3 10.10 34.26 21.21
CA ASN A 3 8.72 33.79 21.00
C ASN A 3 8.39 33.49 19.53
N LEU A 4 9.17 34.02 18.57
CA LEU A 4 8.98 33.76 17.15
C LEU A 4 9.55 32.39 16.73
N ILE A 5 10.62 31.96 17.40
CA ILE A 5 11.25 30.65 17.15
C ILE A 5 10.36 29.51 17.64
N LEU A 6 9.63 29.69 18.73
CA LEU A 6 8.70 28.68 19.26
C LEU A 6 7.49 28.47 18.33
N PHE A 7 7.03 29.51 17.64
CA PHE A 7 5.89 29.41 16.70
C PHE A 7 6.26 28.71 15.40
N ILE A 8 7.51 28.83 14.94
CA ILE A 8 8.00 28.11 13.74
C ILE A 8 8.17 26.62 14.04
N PHE A 9 8.55 26.23 15.27
CA PHE A 9 8.68 24.83 15.66
C PHE A 9 7.33 24.11 15.81
N CYS A 10 6.26 24.82 16.16
CA CYS A 10 4.89 24.24 16.22
C CYS A 10 4.24 24.06 14.84
N LEU A 11 4.70 24.75 13.80
CA LEU A 11 4.17 24.60 12.43
C LEU A 11 4.78 23.39 11.68
N TYR A 12 5.87 22.81 12.18
CA TYR A 12 6.50 21.63 11.57
C TYR A 12 5.92 20.28 12.07
N SER A 13 4.99 20.29 13.00
CA SER A 13 4.56 19.07 13.71
C SER A 13 3.18 18.55 13.31
N SER A 14 2.76 18.63 12.06
CA SER A 14 1.60 17.85 11.62
C SER A 14 1.36 17.89 10.09
N ILE A 15 2.38 17.60 9.31
CA ILE A 15 2.11 17.00 8.00
C ILE A 15 1.99 15.51 8.27
N SER A 16 0.81 15.08 8.72
CA SER A 16 0.46 13.67 8.60
C SER A 16 0.33 13.40 7.11
N VAL A 17 1.38 12.87 6.51
CA VAL A 17 1.29 12.31 5.17
C VAL A 17 0.29 11.17 5.28
N ALA A 18 -0.91 11.37 4.78
CA ALA A 18 -1.90 10.31 4.70
C ALA A 18 -1.27 9.13 3.95
N ALA A 19 -1.31 7.94 4.55
CA ALA A 19 -0.74 6.76 3.92
C ALA A 19 -1.42 6.55 2.56
N SER A 20 -0.61 6.52 1.50
CA SER A 20 -1.12 6.26 0.16
C SER A 20 -1.60 4.81 0.07
N HIS A 21 -2.75 4.61 -0.54
CA HIS A 21 -3.31 3.29 -0.81
C HIS A 21 -3.07 2.95 -2.27
N TYR A 22 -2.60 1.75 -2.52
CA TYR A 22 -2.38 1.23 -3.87
C TYR A 22 -3.29 0.02 -4.10
N GLY A 23 -4.03 0.04 -5.23
CA GLY A 23 -4.76 -1.12 -5.73
C GLY A 23 -3.84 -1.98 -6.59
N VAL A 24 -3.79 -3.29 -6.33
CA VAL A 24 -3.10 -4.26 -7.16
C VAL A 24 -4.06 -5.39 -7.48
N GLU A 25 -4.20 -5.71 -8.76
CA GLU A 25 -4.92 -6.88 -9.23
C GLU A 25 -3.91 -7.89 -9.78
N VAL A 26 -3.98 -9.12 -9.29
CA VAL A 26 -3.10 -10.21 -9.73
C VAL A 26 -3.96 -11.30 -10.32
N MET A 27 -3.67 -11.69 -11.54
CA MET A 27 -4.27 -12.84 -12.21
C MET A 27 -3.17 -13.85 -12.53
N SER A 28 -3.19 -14.99 -11.88
CA SER A 28 -2.23 -16.06 -12.09
C SER A 28 -2.94 -17.30 -12.64
N PHE A 29 -2.34 -17.93 -13.62
CA PHE A 29 -2.83 -19.11 -14.32
C PHE A 29 -1.73 -20.15 -14.40
N GLY A 30 -2.09 -21.40 -14.22
CA GLY A 30 -1.16 -22.54 -14.19
C GLY A 30 -0.73 -22.85 -12.75
N GLU A 31 -0.64 -24.13 -12.48
CA GLU A 31 -0.16 -24.66 -11.20
C GLU A 31 1.24 -25.25 -11.41
N TYR A 32 2.24 -24.50 -10.96
CA TYR A 32 3.62 -24.96 -11.01
C TYR A 32 4.32 -24.63 -9.69
N ASP A 33 4.94 -25.67 -9.14
CA ASP A 33 5.69 -25.51 -7.89
C ASP A 33 7.06 -24.90 -8.17
N MET A 34 7.32 -23.72 -7.61
CA MET A 34 8.60 -23.04 -7.67
C MET A 34 9.54 -23.40 -6.52
N ASN A 35 9.05 -24.12 -5.52
CA ASN A 35 9.85 -24.45 -4.34
C ASN A 35 11.03 -25.37 -4.71
N GLY A 36 12.24 -24.93 -4.36
CA GLY A 36 13.47 -25.63 -4.67
C GLY A 36 13.91 -25.58 -6.14
N LYS A 37 13.14 -24.93 -7.02
CA LYS A 37 13.48 -24.77 -8.43
C LYS A 37 14.44 -23.61 -8.65
N THR A 38 15.25 -23.74 -9.71
CA THR A 38 16.06 -22.63 -10.19
C THR A 38 15.33 -21.88 -11.30
N PHE A 39 15.46 -20.57 -11.34
CA PHE A 39 14.84 -19.74 -12.37
C PHE A 39 15.81 -18.73 -12.96
N ILE A 40 15.49 -18.24 -14.16
CA ILE A 40 16.06 -17.04 -14.74
C ILE A 40 14.94 -16.13 -15.23
N ILE A 41 15.16 -14.80 -15.14
CA ILE A 41 14.24 -13.80 -15.70
C ILE A 41 14.92 -13.17 -16.91
N ILE A 42 14.24 -13.21 -18.03
CA ILE A 42 14.71 -12.56 -19.27
C ILE A 42 13.61 -11.67 -19.85
N PRO A 43 13.94 -10.63 -20.63
CA PRO A 43 12.96 -9.81 -21.31
C PRO A 43 12.06 -10.62 -22.22
N ALA A 44 10.75 -10.29 -22.22
CA ALA A 44 9.76 -10.97 -23.09
C ALA A 44 9.71 -10.40 -24.50
N ASN A 45 10.35 -9.28 -24.76
CA ASN A 45 10.39 -8.65 -26.08
C ASN A 45 11.75 -7.97 -26.34
N GLU A 46 12.07 -7.76 -27.61
CA GLU A 46 13.33 -7.20 -28.08
C GLU A 46 13.54 -5.70 -27.76
N HIS A 47 12.49 -5.01 -27.31
CA HIS A 47 12.56 -3.59 -26.93
C HIS A 47 13.03 -3.38 -25.50
N ILE A 48 13.10 -4.45 -24.71
CA ILE A 48 13.60 -4.42 -23.34
C ILE A 48 14.98 -5.07 -23.32
N ASP A 49 16.00 -4.28 -23.03
CA ASP A 49 17.37 -4.79 -22.86
C ASP A 49 17.54 -5.38 -21.45
N GLU A 50 18.08 -6.59 -21.33
CA GLU A 50 18.41 -7.22 -20.05
C GLU A 50 19.44 -6.42 -19.22
N ASN A 51 20.25 -5.59 -19.90
CA ASN A 51 21.23 -4.71 -19.27
C ASN A 51 20.66 -3.38 -18.83
N ASP A 52 19.44 -3.03 -19.24
CA ASP A 52 18.79 -1.81 -18.85
C ASP A 52 18.62 -1.73 -17.32
N LEU A 53 18.84 -0.54 -16.78
CA LEU A 53 18.71 -0.27 -15.34
C LEU A 53 17.27 -0.48 -14.85
N GLU A 54 16.28 -0.14 -15.67
CA GLU A 54 14.86 -0.35 -15.34
C GLU A 54 14.55 -1.84 -15.27
N PHE A 55 14.96 -2.65 -16.26
CA PHE A 55 14.77 -4.09 -16.25
C PHE A 55 15.44 -4.73 -15.03
N LYS A 56 16.70 -4.34 -14.73
CA LYS A 56 17.43 -4.84 -13.55
C LYS A 56 16.73 -4.48 -12.25
N GLU A 57 16.22 -3.27 -12.12
CA GLU A 57 15.49 -2.81 -10.94
C GLU A 57 14.17 -3.59 -10.79
N TYR A 58 13.37 -3.67 -11.86
CA TYR A 58 12.04 -4.30 -11.83
C TYR A 58 12.13 -5.82 -11.67
N SER A 59 13.00 -6.48 -12.42
CA SER A 59 13.26 -7.91 -12.25
C SER A 59 13.79 -8.23 -10.84
N GLY A 60 14.53 -7.32 -10.21
CA GLY A 60 14.98 -7.43 -8.83
C GLY A 60 13.83 -7.62 -7.83
N TYR A 61 12.71 -6.92 -8.00
CA TYR A 61 11.51 -7.12 -7.16
C TYR A 61 10.79 -8.44 -7.47
N ILE A 62 10.78 -8.87 -8.73
CA ILE A 62 10.24 -10.19 -9.09
C ILE A 62 11.11 -11.30 -8.53
N LYS A 63 12.44 -11.16 -8.53
CA LYS A 63 13.35 -12.09 -7.86
C LYS A 63 13.06 -12.21 -6.37
N LYS A 64 12.78 -11.10 -5.68
CA LYS A 64 12.34 -11.11 -4.27
C LYS A 64 11.05 -11.91 -4.09
N LEU A 65 10.06 -11.66 -4.96
CA LEU A 65 8.79 -12.38 -4.96
C LEU A 65 9.03 -13.90 -5.12
N LEU A 66 9.86 -14.32 -6.07
CA LEU A 66 10.17 -15.73 -6.32
C LEU A 66 10.97 -16.37 -5.18
N ALA A 67 11.85 -15.60 -4.53
CA ALA A 67 12.55 -16.08 -3.33
C ALA A 67 11.60 -16.44 -2.18
N THR A 68 10.45 -15.75 -2.06
CA THR A 68 9.45 -16.06 -1.02
C THR A 68 8.78 -17.42 -1.23
N VAL A 69 8.66 -17.90 -2.46
CA VAL A 69 8.13 -19.23 -2.78
C VAL A 69 9.23 -20.30 -2.81
N GLY A 70 10.45 -19.97 -2.41
CA GLY A 70 11.57 -20.92 -2.28
C GLY A 70 12.33 -21.16 -3.58
N ALA A 71 12.15 -20.33 -4.60
CA ALA A 71 12.89 -20.42 -5.85
C ALA A 71 14.27 -19.75 -5.74
N LYS A 72 15.23 -20.21 -6.54
CA LYS A 72 16.61 -19.72 -6.60
C LYS A 72 16.96 -19.19 -7.97
N GLU A 73 17.60 -18.04 -8.04
CA GLU A 73 18.14 -17.55 -9.30
C GLU A 73 19.27 -18.45 -9.82
N ALA A 74 19.17 -18.90 -11.05
CA ALA A 74 20.21 -19.66 -11.72
C ALA A 74 21.36 -18.74 -12.12
N SER A 75 22.59 -19.24 -12.07
CA SER A 75 23.77 -18.48 -12.51
C SER A 75 23.89 -18.36 -14.03
N LYS A 76 23.18 -19.22 -14.77
CA LYS A 76 23.17 -19.24 -16.24
C LYS A 76 21.80 -19.77 -16.73
N PRO A 77 21.35 -19.31 -17.93
CA PRO A 77 20.08 -19.80 -18.50
C PRO A 77 20.01 -21.32 -18.67
N GLU A 78 21.10 -21.95 -19.06
CA GLU A 78 21.14 -23.38 -19.41
C GLU A 78 20.88 -24.31 -18.23
N ILE A 79 21.09 -23.82 -17.00
CA ILE A 79 20.90 -24.61 -15.78
C ILE A 79 19.64 -24.21 -15.00
N ALA A 80 18.86 -23.28 -15.52
CA ALA A 80 17.60 -22.91 -14.90
C ALA A 80 16.53 -24.00 -15.16
N ASP A 81 15.77 -24.37 -14.13
CA ASP A 81 14.61 -25.24 -14.29
C ASP A 81 13.46 -24.52 -15.00
N ILE A 82 13.33 -23.24 -14.75
CA ILE A 82 12.25 -22.38 -15.25
C ILE A 82 12.82 -21.09 -15.84
N CYS A 83 12.43 -20.78 -17.06
CA CYS A 83 12.65 -19.50 -17.70
C CYS A 83 11.41 -18.61 -17.56
N ILE A 84 11.55 -17.43 -17.00
CA ILE A 84 10.47 -16.46 -16.84
C ILE A 84 10.68 -15.32 -17.82
N LEU A 85 9.79 -15.19 -18.80
CA LEU A 85 9.75 -14.04 -19.68
C LEU A 85 8.97 -12.92 -18.98
N MET A 86 9.63 -11.77 -18.81
CA MET A 86 9.03 -10.60 -18.14
C MET A 86 8.80 -9.47 -19.15
N ASN A 87 7.56 -8.99 -19.20
CA ASN A 87 7.19 -7.75 -19.88
C ASN A 87 6.58 -6.77 -18.90
N TYR A 88 6.75 -5.48 -19.15
CA TYR A 88 6.10 -4.43 -18.37
C TYR A 88 5.73 -3.26 -19.29
N GLU A 89 4.59 -2.65 -19.00
CA GLU A 89 4.05 -1.57 -19.81
C GLU A 89 3.16 -0.61 -18.99
N ILE A 90 2.98 0.59 -19.53
CA ILE A 90 2.03 1.58 -19.02
C ILE A 90 1.08 1.95 -20.15
N THR A 91 -0.21 1.81 -19.91
CA THR A 91 -1.25 2.22 -20.84
C THR A 91 -2.01 3.41 -20.28
N ASN A 92 -2.18 4.48 -21.09
CA ASN A 92 -3.00 5.63 -20.71
C ASN A 92 -4.49 5.25 -20.81
N GLN A 93 -5.24 5.44 -19.73
CA GLN A 93 -6.70 5.23 -19.63
C GLN A 93 -7.42 6.51 -19.23
N SER A 94 -6.85 7.68 -19.54
CA SER A 94 -7.40 8.98 -19.17
C SER A 94 -8.79 9.19 -19.75
N TYR A 95 -9.68 9.78 -18.96
CA TYR A 95 -11.06 10.05 -19.33
C TYR A 95 -11.53 11.42 -18.81
N SER A 96 -12.65 11.89 -19.34
CA SER A 96 -13.28 13.11 -18.82
C SER A 96 -14.55 12.74 -18.05
N GLU A 97 -14.66 13.25 -16.86
CA GLU A 97 -15.85 13.11 -16.01
C GLU A 97 -16.50 14.47 -15.77
N THR A 98 -17.82 14.46 -15.61
CA THR A 98 -18.57 15.66 -15.23
C THR A 98 -18.84 15.61 -13.72
N VAL A 99 -18.27 16.57 -12.99
CA VAL A 99 -18.46 16.69 -11.54
C VAL A 99 -19.45 17.83 -11.26
N ALA A 100 -20.52 17.53 -10.54
CA ALA A 100 -21.46 18.50 -10.07
C ALA A 100 -20.95 19.15 -8.77
N ILE A 101 -20.47 20.38 -8.88
CA ILE A 101 -19.99 21.15 -7.72
C ILE A 101 -21.16 21.92 -7.15
N PRO A 102 -21.51 21.75 -5.85
CA PRO A 102 -22.60 22.49 -5.25
C PRO A 102 -22.25 23.98 -5.16
N VAL A 103 -23.17 24.82 -5.62
CA VAL A 103 -23.08 26.28 -5.49
C VAL A 103 -23.91 26.70 -4.30
N PHE A 104 -23.29 27.29 -3.31
CA PHE A 104 -23.96 27.82 -2.13
C PHE A 104 -24.44 29.25 -2.40
N GLY A 105 -25.67 29.53 -2.04
CA GLY A 105 -26.29 30.82 -2.26
C GLY A 105 -27.59 30.98 -1.49
N LYS A 106 -28.31 32.04 -1.83
CA LYS A 106 -29.65 32.29 -1.28
C LYS A 106 -30.63 31.27 -1.85
N THR A 107 -31.23 30.42 -1.00
CA THR A 107 -32.15 29.35 -1.38
C THR A 107 -33.61 29.73 -1.18
N GLY A 108 -33.87 30.83 -0.46
CA GLY A 108 -35.22 31.32 -0.20
C GLY A 108 -35.23 32.53 0.71
N ILE A 109 -36.42 33.10 0.95
CA ILE A 109 -36.63 34.15 1.92
C ILE A 109 -37.07 33.51 3.24
N ASN A 110 -36.30 33.71 4.28
CA ASN A 110 -36.60 33.14 5.60
C ASN A 110 -37.62 34.01 6.38
N SER A 111 -37.50 35.32 6.26
CA SER A 111 -38.46 36.27 6.82
C SER A 111 -38.38 37.62 6.14
N ILE A 112 -39.54 38.30 6.06
CA ILE A 112 -39.65 39.69 5.62
C ILE A 112 -40.20 40.45 6.82
N THR A 113 -39.42 41.43 7.34
CA THR A 113 -39.85 42.30 8.40
C THR A 113 -39.98 43.72 7.84
N THR A 114 -41.22 44.24 7.81
CA THR A 114 -41.45 45.63 7.40
C THR A 114 -41.78 46.43 8.64
N ASN A 115 -40.97 47.39 8.95
CA ASN A 115 -41.21 48.37 9.99
C ASN A 115 -41.70 49.67 9.35
N SER A 116 -42.95 50.05 9.64
CA SER A 116 -43.52 51.33 9.18
C SER A 116 -43.70 52.26 10.35
N GLN A 117 -43.10 53.41 10.26
CA GLN A 117 -43.37 54.55 11.17
C GLN A 117 -44.20 55.58 10.44
N SER A 118 -45.36 55.91 11.01
CA SER A 118 -46.23 56.99 10.49
C SER A 118 -46.29 58.06 11.54
N THR A 119 -45.91 59.28 11.15
CA THR A 119 -46.08 60.50 11.97
C THR A 119 -47.15 61.34 11.30
N GLY A 120 -48.32 61.41 11.93
CA GLY A 120 -49.44 62.24 11.43
C GLY A 120 -50.42 62.49 12.58
N THR A 121 -50.87 63.71 12.68
CA THR A 121 -51.94 64.15 13.63
C THR A 121 -53.30 64.07 12.91
N SER A 122 -53.86 62.87 12.79
CA SER A 122 -55.24 62.70 12.36
C SER A 122 -55.85 61.43 12.96
N ASN A 123 -57.03 61.54 13.50
CA ASN A 123 -57.84 60.41 13.95
C ASN A 123 -58.40 59.67 12.71
N ALA A 124 -57.74 58.62 12.32
CA ALA A 124 -58.23 57.73 11.27
C ALA A 124 -58.51 56.35 11.87
N TYR A 125 -59.71 55.86 11.75
CA TYR A 125 -60.06 54.47 11.98
C TYR A 125 -59.78 53.72 10.68
N VAL A 126 -58.81 52.82 10.76
CA VAL A 126 -58.50 51.91 9.63
C VAL A 126 -58.92 50.49 10.03
N ASN A 127 -59.90 49.92 9.37
CA ASN A 127 -60.18 48.49 9.44
C ASN A 127 -59.41 47.84 8.32
N ALA A 128 -58.39 47.09 8.69
CA ALA A 128 -57.64 46.26 7.74
C ALA A 128 -57.91 44.76 8.00
N ASN A 129 -58.52 44.10 7.06
CA ASN A 129 -58.60 42.64 7.03
C ASN A 129 -57.51 42.09 6.11
N THR A 130 -56.53 41.39 6.69
CA THR A 130 -55.51 40.67 5.94
C THR A 130 -55.81 39.17 6.03
N SER A 131 -56.01 38.52 4.95
CA SER A 131 -56.00 37.07 4.84
C SER A 131 -54.75 36.62 4.06
N THR A 132 -53.89 35.84 4.76
CA THR A 132 -52.71 35.22 4.15
C THR A 132 -53.03 33.79 3.77
N TYR A 133 -52.97 33.47 2.47
CA TYR A 133 -53.02 32.10 2.01
C TYR A 133 -51.84 31.86 1.04
N GLY A 134 -50.89 31.09 1.46
CA GLY A 134 -49.71 30.79 0.65
C GLY A 134 -48.79 32.02 0.43
N ASN A 135 -48.14 32.07 -0.71
CA ASN A 135 -47.16 33.08 -1.06
C ASN A 135 -47.74 34.40 -1.61
N SER A 136 -49.05 34.65 -1.46
CA SER A 136 -49.69 35.87 -1.90
C SER A 136 -50.59 36.44 -0.80
N SER A 137 -50.33 37.67 -0.43
CA SER A 137 -51.18 38.46 0.47
C SER A 137 -51.87 39.58 -0.32
N SER A 138 -53.19 39.56 -0.34
CA SER A 138 -54.01 40.65 -0.82
C SER A 138 -54.77 41.29 0.34
N GLY A 139 -54.60 42.57 0.52
CA GLY A 139 -55.32 43.35 1.51
C GLY A 139 -55.95 44.59 0.86
N THR A 140 -57.25 44.82 1.11
CA THR A 140 -57.94 46.04 0.73
C THR A 140 -58.23 46.87 1.97
N ALA A 141 -57.73 48.09 2.01
CA ALA A 141 -58.02 49.04 3.06
C ALA A 141 -58.86 50.21 2.48
N TYR A 142 -60.02 50.50 3.08
CA TYR A 142 -60.79 51.72 2.85
C TYR A 142 -60.70 52.64 4.01
N GLY A 143 -60.19 53.85 3.78
CA GLY A 143 -60.13 54.87 4.78
C GLY A 143 -60.14 56.25 4.13
N ASN A 144 -61.05 57.12 4.55
CA ASN A 144 -61.00 58.55 4.19
C ASN A 144 -60.22 59.28 5.25
N ALA A 145 -59.03 59.73 4.90
CA ALA A 145 -58.21 60.56 5.77
C ALA A 145 -57.83 61.86 5.01
N SER A 146 -58.20 62.98 5.53
CA SER A 146 -57.65 64.26 5.16
C SER A 146 -56.57 64.68 6.14
N GLY A 147 -55.34 64.31 5.80
CA GLY A 147 -54.15 64.68 6.59
C GLY A 147 -52.90 64.26 5.83
N SER A 148 -51.87 65.06 5.86
CA SER A 148 -50.57 64.69 5.31
C SER A 148 -49.83 63.82 6.31
N SER A 149 -49.66 62.51 6.00
CA SER A 149 -48.83 61.59 6.78
C SER A 149 -47.57 61.25 5.99
N ASN A 150 -46.42 61.42 6.62
CA ASN A 150 -45.16 60.89 6.10
C ASN A 150 -44.97 59.49 6.70
N THR A 151 -45.05 58.50 5.85
CA THR A 151 -44.80 57.10 6.23
C THR A 151 -43.44 56.68 5.68
N THR A 152 -42.54 56.37 6.59
CA THR A 152 -41.25 55.76 6.23
C THR A 152 -41.32 54.27 6.53
N SER A 153 -41.19 53.43 5.54
CA SER A 153 -41.16 51.99 5.71
C SER A 153 -39.78 51.42 5.36
N THR A 154 -39.23 50.63 6.28
CA THR A 154 -37.98 49.90 6.05
C THR A 154 -38.29 48.42 6.02
N THR A 155 -37.98 47.78 4.90
CA THR A 155 -38.16 46.32 4.72
C THR A 155 -36.82 45.61 4.84
N ASN A 156 -36.71 44.74 5.82
CA ASN A 156 -35.57 43.84 5.99
C ASN A 156 -35.96 42.46 5.51
N ILE A 157 -35.15 41.92 4.57
CA ILE A 157 -35.34 40.57 4.03
C ILE A 157 -34.18 39.69 4.54
N ASN A 158 -34.51 38.65 5.31
CA ASN A 158 -33.60 37.63 5.71
C ASN A 158 -33.67 36.44 4.75
N TYR A 159 -32.53 36.04 4.26
CA TYR A 159 -32.41 34.91 3.33
C TYR A 159 -31.96 33.65 4.06
N SER A 160 -32.50 32.50 3.70
CA SER A 160 -31.89 31.21 3.98
C SER A 160 -30.76 30.95 2.97
N TYR A 161 -29.67 30.34 3.47
CA TYR A 161 -28.54 29.97 2.63
C TYR A 161 -28.39 28.44 2.62
N GLY A 162 -28.09 27.90 1.48
CA GLY A 162 -27.94 26.48 1.25
C GLY A 162 -27.41 26.21 -0.15
N ILE A 163 -27.56 24.99 -0.63
CA ILE A 163 -27.23 24.65 -2.02
C ILE A 163 -28.27 25.28 -2.96
N ALA A 164 -27.89 26.33 -3.67
CA ALA A 164 -28.71 27.05 -4.61
C ALA A 164 -28.77 26.38 -6.00
N GLY A 165 -27.85 25.48 -6.27
CA GLY A 165 -27.76 24.72 -7.53
C GLY A 165 -26.46 23.93 -7.61
N TYR A 166 -26.19 23.36 -8.76
CA TYR A 166 -24.99 22.66 -9.08
C TYR A 166 -24.34 23.22 -10.33
N ASN A 167 -23.04 23.41 -10.31
CA ASN A 167 -22.27 23.78 -11.48
C ASN A 167 -21.59 22.52 -12.02
N ASN A 168 -21.91 22.11 -13.23
CA ASN A 168 -21.27 20.94 -13.85
C ASN A 168 -19.98 21.37 -14.50
N VAL A 169 -18.87 20.86 -13.93
CA VAL A 169 -17.53 21.12 -14.42
C VAL A 169 -16.97 19.84 -15.02
N GLN A 170 -16.49 19.92 -16.25
CA GLN A 170 -15.74 18.82 -16.85
C GLN A 170 -14.35 18.77 -16.24
N ARG A 171 -14.01 17.63 -15.66
CA ARG A 171 -12.69 17.32 -15.12
C ARG A 171 -12.05 16.26 -15.99
N HIS A 172 -10.86 16.56 -16.51
CA HIS A 172 -10.02 15.54 -17.11
C HIS A 172 -9.30 14.77 -16.01
N VAL A 173 -9.47 13.45 -15.99
CA VAL A 173 -8.81 12.54 -15.05
C VAL A 173 -7.75 11.79 -15.83
N GLU A 174 -6.49 12.00 -15.46
CA GLU A 174 -5.40 11.19 -15.97
C GLU A 174 -5.34 9.90 -15.17
N ASP A 175 -5.46 8.78 -15.85
CA ASP A 175 -5.37 7.46 -15.27
C ASP A 175 -4.51 6.54 -16.14
N TYR A 176 -3.68 5.75 -15.49
CA TYR A 176 -2.71 4.88 -16.14
C TYR A 176 -2.84 3.47 -15.60
N LEU A 177 -3.01 2.51 -16.49
CA LEU A 177 -2.89 1.09 -16.16
C LEU A 177 -1.44 0.66 -16.33
N ARG A 178 -0.83 0.19 -15.25
CA ARG A 178 0.53 -0.35 -15.21
C ARG A 178 0.43 -1.86 -15.10
N VAL A 179 1.16 -2.55 -15.95
CA VAL A 179 1.08 -4.00 -16.08
C VAL A 179 2.47 -4.61 -16.03
N ILE A 180 2.62 -5.71 -15.28
CA ILE A 180 3.75 -6.62 -15.36
C ILE A 180 3.22 -7.99 -15.73
N ASN A 181 3.74 -8.55 -16.82
CA ASN A 181 3.41 -9.88 -17.30
C ASN A 181 4.60 -10.81 -17.08
N LEU A 182 4.37 -11.95 -16.45
CA LEU A 182 5.33 -13.02 -16.23
C LEU A 182 4.83 -14.28 -16.93
N TYR A 183 5.64 -14.82 -17.82
CA TYR A 183 5.33 -16.08 -18.52
C TYR A 183 6.39 -17.11 -18.13
N ALA A 184 6.00 -18.18 -17.44
CA ALA A 184 6.88 -19.21 -16.97
C ALA A 184 6.91 -20.41 -17.95
N TYR A 185 8.11 -20.83 -18.32
CA TYR A 185 8.35 -21.97 -19.20
C TYR A 185 9.28 -22.96 -18.52
N GLU A 186 8.97 -24.27 -18.64
CA GLU A 186 9.96 -25.28 -18.30
C GLU A 186 11.14 -25.24 -19.29
N ASN A 187 12.35 -25.24 -18.76
CA ASN A 187 13.58 -25.15 -19.53
C ASN A 187 14.20 -26.54 -19.85
N LYS A 188 13.35 -27.56 -20.03
CA LYS A 188 13.81 -28.92 -20.30
C LYS A 188 14.11 -29.19 -21.76
N ASP A 189 13.42 -28.50 -22.65
CA ASP A 189 13.56 -28.61 -24.10
C ASP A 189 13.58 -27.21 -24.73
N VAL A 190 14.76 -26.79 -25.15
CA VAL A 190 14.96 -25.45 -25.72
C VAL A 190 14.27 -25.32 -27.08
N GLU A 191 14.06 -26.43 -27.80
CA GLU A 191 13.40 -26.41 -29.11
C GLU A 191 11.88 -26.31 -29.00
N LYS A 192 11.31 -26.79 -27.87
CA LYS A 192 9.85 -26.76 -27.61
C LYS A 192 9.55 -26.36 -26.17
N PRO A 193 9.75 -25.08 -25.82
CA PRO A 193 9.47 -24.64 -24.48
C PRO A 193 7.99 -24.78 -24.12
N VAL A 194 7.70 -25.47 -23.01
CA VAL A 194 6.33 -25.67 -22.52
C VAL A 194 6.00 -24.57 -21.51
N MET A 195 4.99 -23.76 -21.83
CA MET A 195 4.48 -22.78 -20.89
C MET A 195 3.79 -23.49 -19.72
N THR A 196 4.25 -23.25 -18.50
CA THR A 196 3.71 -23.85 -17.27
C THR A 196 2.83 -22.89 -16.52
N GLY A 197 2.96 -21.57 -16.77
CA GLY A 197 2.10 -20.58 -16.14
C GLY A 197 2.30 -19.17 -16.64
N LYS A 198 1.30 -18.35 -16.28
CA LYS A 198 1.28 -16.92 -16.59
C LYS A 198 0.79 -16.16 -15.36
N THR A 199 1.43 -15.06 -15.03
CA THR A 199 0.97 -14.15 -13.97
C THR A 199 0.94 -12.72 -14.52
N ASN A 200 -0.24 -12.08 -14.46
CA ASN A 200 -0.42 -10.68 -14.78
C ASN A 200 -0.60 -9.92 -13.47
N ILE A 201 0.18 -8.89 -13.27
CA ILE A 201 0.11 -8.01 -12.11
C ILE A 201 -0.23 -6.62 -12.61
N MET A 202 -1.34 -6.07 -12.17
CA MET A 202 -1.87 -4.80 -12.65
C MET A 202 -2.09 -3.81 -11.51
N SER A 203 -1.89 -2.53 -11.80
CA SER A 203 -2.19 -1.44 -10.88
C SER A 203 -2.62 -0.21 -11.66
N ASP A 204 -3.77 0.37 -11.32
CA ASP A 204 -4.28 1.62 -11.85
C ASP A 204 -3.90 2.82 -10.98
N GLY A 205 -3.96 4.01 -11.53
CA GLY A 205 -3.75 5.28 -10.82
C GLY A 205 -3.10 6.37 -11.66
N THR A 206 -2.97 7.55 -11.06
CA THR A 206 -2.62 8.79 -11.76
C THR A 206 -1.13 8.97 -12.09
N THR A 207 -0.26 8.05 -11.72
CA THR A 207 1.19 8.16 -11.94
C THR A 207 1.60 7.48 -13.23
N ASN A 208 2.18 8.22 -14.17
CA ASN A 208 2.81 7.71 -15.38
C ASN A 208 4.23 7.22 -15.09
N SER A 209 4.38 6.28 -14.16
CA SER A 209 5.69 5.68 -13.83
C SER A 209 5.50 4.32 -13.18
N LEU A 210 6.28 3.34 -13.60
CA LEU A 210 6.36 2.02 -12.99
C LEU A 210 7.24 2.01 -11.75
N LYS A 211 8.31 2.78 -11.74
CA LYS A 211 9.35 2.73 -10.70
C LYS A 211 8.83 2.76 -9.26
N PRO A 212 7.96 3.66 -8.82
CA PRO A 212 7.44 3.66 -7.46
C PRO A 212 6.41 2.55 -7.20
N ILE A 213 5.85 1.94 -8.25
CA ILE A 213 4.71 1.01 -8.15
C ILE A 213 5.14 -0.46 -8.27
N VAL A 214 6.22 -0.76 -8.99
CA VAL A 214 6.71 -2.14 -9.13
C VAL A 214 6.93 -2.86 -7.78
N PRO A 215 7.53 -2.23 -6.75
CA PRO A 215 7.64 -2.87 -5.43
C PRO A 215 6.28 -3.24 -4.84
N VAL A 216 5.28 -2.37 -5.01
CA VAL A 216 3.90 -2.60 -4.54
C VAL A 216 3.25 -3.74 -5.30
N MET A 217 3.40 -3.76 -6.64
CA MET A 217 2.86 -4.82 -7.50
C MET A 217 3.47 -6.18 -7.15
N ALA A 218 4.78 -6.25 -6.99
CA ALA A 218 5.46 -7.48 -6.58
C ALA A 218 5.03 -7.94 -5.19
N PHE A 219 4.87 -7.03 -4.22
CA PHE A 219 4.36 -7.36 -2.89
C PHE A 219 2.91 -7.87 -2.94
N GLY A 220 2.06 -7.30 -3.79
CA GLY A 220 0.69 -7.76 -4.01
C GLY A 220 0.59 -9.16 -4.58
N ALA A 221 1.60 -9.60 -5.34
CA ALA A 221 1.64 -10.92 -5.95
C ALA A 221 2.16 -12.04 -5.03
N LEU A 222 2.48 -11.74 -3.75
CA LEU A 222 2.95 -12.73 -2.78
C LEU A 222 1.95 -13.88 -2.61
N GLY A 223 2.45 -15.11 -2.72
CA GLY A 223 1.66 -16.34 -2.60
C GLY A 223 0.69 -16.61 -3.75
N LEU A 224 0.74 -15.81 -4.83
CA LEU A 224 -0.14 -15.97 -5.99
C LEU A 224 0.59 -16.53 -7.23
N VAL A 225 1.89 -16.25 -7.38
CA VAL A 225 2.70 -16.76 -8.49
C VAL A 225 2.74 -18.29 -8.45
N GLY A 226 2.49 -18.93 -9.59
CA GLY A 226 2.42 -20.39 -9.69
C GLY A 226 1.11 -21.02 -9.22
N THR A 227 0.08 -20.19 -8.96
CA THR A 227 -1.27 -20.65 -8.59
C THR A 227 -2.27 -20.30 -9.68
N SER A 228 -3.48 -20.91 -9.63
CA SER A 228 -4.60 -20.55 -10.50
C SER A 228 -5.58 -19.66 -9.72
N LYS A 229 -5.19 -18.40 -9.45
CA LYS A 229 -5.99 -17.46 -8.64
C LYS A 229 -6.01 -16.06 -9.23
N THR A 230 -7.11 -15.35 -8.94
CA THR A 230 -7.24 -13.92 -9.19
C THR A 230 -7.60 -13.21 -7.89
N GLU A 231 -6.82 -12.21 -7.52
CA GLU A 231 -7.05 -11.44 -6.29
C GLU A 231 -6.86 -9.93 -6.53
N LYS A 232 -7.67 -9.14 -5.82
CA LYS A 232 -7.53 -7.68 -5.74
C LYS A 232 -7.10 -7.30 -4.32
N ILE A 233 -5.98 -6.63 -4.22
CA ILE A 233 -5.31 -6.37 -2.96
C ILE A 233 -5.12 -4.86 -2.80
N LYS A 234 -5.42 -4.34 -1.61
CA LYS A 234 -5.12 -2.95 -1.24
C LYS A 234 -3.91 -2.92 -0.31
N ILE A 235 -2.90 -2.17 -0.70
CA ILE A 235 -1.63 -2.05 0.04
C ILE A 235 -1.48 -0.62 0.52
N GLN A 236 -1.17 -0.45 1.79
CA GLN A 236 -0.86 0.86 2.39
C GLN A 236 0.66 1.08 2.35
N SER A 237 1.09 2.28 2.01
CA SER A 237 2.52 2.64 1.93
C SER A 237 3.26 2.52 3.27
N ASP A 238 2.56 2.69 4.39
CA ASP A 238 3.08 2.56 5.75
C ASP A 238 3.02 1.13 6.32
N ASN A 239 2.54 0.16 5.52
CA ASN A 239 2.53 -1.24 5.91
C ASN A 239 3.96 -1.75 6.13
N LYS A 240 4.29 -2.13 7.35
CA LYS A 240 5.64 -2.59 7.72
C LYS A 240 6.09 -3.84 6.97
N ASN A 241 5.18 -4.75 6.62
CA ASN A 241 5.53 -5.91 5.80
C ASN A 241 5.94 -5.48 4.40
N PHE A 242 5.24 -4.51 3.81
CA PHE A 242 5.61 -3.94 2.50
C PHE A 242 6.94 -3.20 2.58
N GLN A 243 7.17 -2.38 3.63
CA GLN A 243 8.43 -1.67 3.81
C GLN A 243 9.61 -2.65 3.90
N LEU A 244 9.50 -3.71 4.67
CA LEU A 244 10.54 -4.75 4.74
C LEU A 244 10.73 -5.46 3.40
N PHE A 245 9.65 -5.84 2.70
CA PHE A 245 9.76 -6.43 1.37
C PHE A 245 10.48 -5.51 0.38
N SER A 246 10.18 -4.22 0.39
CA SER A 246 10.79 -3.26 -0.53
C SER A 246 12.28 -3.05 -0.27
N THR A 247 12.74 -3.16 0.97
CA THR A 247 14.09 -2.79 1.40
C THR A 247 15.08 -3.95 1.44
N PHE A 248 14.65 -5.21 1.73
CA PHE A 248 15.62 -6.30 1.78
C PHE A 248 16.25 -6.56 0.40
N LYS A 249 17.51 -6.98 0.39
CA LYS A 249 18.29 -7.25 -0.83
C LYS A 249 18.44 -8.74 -1.04
N ILE A 250 18.40 -9.20 -2.29
CA ILE A 250 18.62 -10.60 -2.67
C ILE A 250 19.91 -10.81 -3.42
N ASN A 251 20.48 -9.75 -4.01
CA ASN A 251 21.75 -9.78 -4.73
C ASN A 251 22.62 -8.62 -4.31
N GLY A 252 23.90 -8.87 -4.13
CA GLY A 252 24.88 -7.86 -3.77
C GLY A 252 26.00 -8.44 -2.92
N ASP A 253 26.98 -7.61 -2.59
CA ASP A 253 28.03 -8.00 -1.66
C ASP A 253 27.43 -8.28 -0.27
N ASN A 254 27.75 -9.46 0.26
CA ASN A 254 27.30 -9.94 1.57
C ASN A 254 25.79 -10.22 1.73
N VAL A 255 25.04 -10.41 0.63
CA VAL A 255 23.64 -10.84 0.66
C VAL A 255 23.52 -12.26 0.14
N TYR A 256 22.78 -13.09 0.88
CA TYR A 256 22.56 -14.50 0.55
C TYR A 256 21.06 -14.75 0.51
N VAL A 257 20.56 -15.23 -0.61
CA VAL A 257 19.20 -15.73 -0.73
C VAL A 257 19.21 -17.22 -0.46
N LEU A 258 18.35 -17.65 0.44
CA LEU A 258 18.21 -19.05 0.80
C LEU A 258 17.01 -19.64 0.09
N PRO A 259 17.22 -20.41 -0.98
CA PRO A 259 16.12 -20.94 -1.78
C PRO A 259 15.38 -22.07 -1.09
N THR A 260 16.05 -22.84 -0.26
CA THR A 260 15.51 -24.04 0.37
C THR A 260 16.15 -24.29 1.71
N ILE A 261 15.34 -24.66 2.67
CA ILE A 261 15.78 -25.05 4.00
C ILE A 261 16.04 -26.54 3.99
N SER A 262 17.27 -26.95 4.23
CA SER A 262 17.68 -28.34 4.16
C SER A 262 17.19 -29.20 5.33
N SER A 263 16.76 -28.58 6.44
CA SER A 263 16.14 -29.31 7.55
C SER A 263 15.33 -28.35 8.40
N PHE A 264 14.08 -28.70 8.61
CA PHE A 264 13.11 -27.87 9.26
C PHE A 264 12.26 -28.60 10.28
N SER A 265 11.92 -27.98 11.39
CA SER A 265 11.22 -28.69 12.46
C SER A 265 9.77 -28.34 12.66
N ALA A 266 9.25 -27.21 12.24
CA ALA A 266 7.95 -26.80 12.72
C ALA A 266 6.92 -26.40 11.67
N ASP A 267 7.26 -25.58 10.68
CA ASP A 267 6.30 -25.12 9.68
C ASP A 267 7.04 -24.61 8.43
N GLU A 268 6.88 -25.28 7.32
CA GLU A 268 7.50 -24.94 6.04
C GLU A 268 7.07 -23.57 5.51
N ARG A 269 5.99 -23.01 6.07
CA ARG A 269 5.51 -21.67 5.75
C ARG A 269 6.34 -20.55 6.34
N LEU A 270 7.28 -20.84 7.26
CA LEU A 270 8.23 -19.85 7.78
C LEU A 270 9.58 -20.06 7.11
N ARG A 271 9.98 -19.14 6.26
CA ARG A 271 11.19 -19.23 5.44
C ARG A 271 12.16 -18.10 5.74
N ILE A 272 13.45 -18.37 5.63
CA ILE A 272 14.48 -17.34 5.54
C ILE A 272 14.60 -16.94 4.08
N VAL A 273 14.41 -15.67 3.76
CA VAL A 273 14.44 -15.18 2.37
C VAL A 273 15.70 -14.38 2.05
N ALA A 274 16.38 -13.86 3.07
CA ALA A 274 17.66 -13.20 2.89
C ALA A 274 18.49 -13.23 4.18
N ILE A 275 19.81 -13.28 4.02
CA ILE A 275 20.80 -13.05 5.09
C ILE A 275 21.76 -11.98 4.58
N GLU A 276 21.78 -10.82 5.22
CA GLU A 276 22.67 -9.71 4.88
C GLU A 276 23.77 -9.59 5.93
N ARG A 277 25.03 -9.80 5.54
CA ARG A 277 26.20 -9.63 6.40
C ARG A 277 26.77 -8.22 6.20
N LYS A 278 26.55 -7.36 7.19
CA LYS A 278 27.12 -6.01 7.25
C LYS A 278 28.40 -6.01 8.11
N PRO A 279 29.20 -4.94 8.08
CA PRO A 279 30.45 -4.89 8.87
C PRO A 279 30.26 -5.14 10.38
N ASN A 280 29.15 -4.66 10.95
CA ASN A 280 28.92 -4.69 12.40
C ASN A 280 27.76 -5.59 12.83
N GLU A 281 26.99 -6.11 11.87
CA GLU A 281 25.79 -6.89 12.15
C GLU A 281 25.48 -7.89 11.03
N THR A 282 24.66 -8.88 11.36
CA THR A 282 24.05 -9.79 10.39
C THR A 282 22.55 -9.71 10.54
N VAL A 283 21.85 -9.39 9.44
CA VAL A 283 20.39 -9.27 9.41
C VAL A 283 19.80 -10.46 8.67
N ILE A 284 18.90 -11.18 9.33
CA ILE A 284 18.14 -12.28 8.72
C ILE A 284 16.71 -11.82 8.48
N THR A 285 16.26 -11.89 7.23
CA THR A 285 14.88 -11.58 6.84
C THR A 285 14.08 -12.88 6.70
N PHE A 286 12.95 -12.92 7.40
CA PHE A 286 12.00 -14.03 7.36
C PHE A 286 10.76 -13.66 6.57
N TYR A 287 10.23 -14.63 5.88
CA TYR A 287 8.91 -14.62 5.26
C TYR A 287 8.02 -15.66 5.91
N ASN A 288 6.81 -15.27 6.29
CA ASN A 288 5.79 -16.11 6.88
C ASN A 288 4.61 -16.22 5.92
N GLU A 289 4.41 -17.41 5.37
CA GLU A 289 3.33 -17.72 4.43
C GLU A 289 2.06 -18.14 5.19
N GLY A 290 1.35 -17.13 5.71
CA GLY A 290 0.00 -17.35 6.25
C GLY A 290 -0.09 -18.05 7.61
N ILE A 291 1.00 -18.15 8.41
CA ILE A 291 0.89 -18.56 9.81
C ILE A 291 0.26 -17.39 10.58
N PRO A 292 -0.97 -17.52 11.12
CA PRO A 292 -1.68 -16.39 11.70
C PRO A 292 -1.05 -15.87 13.00
N TYR A 293 -0.38 -16.76 13.74
CA TYR A 293 0.29 -16.42 15.00
C TYR A 293 1.71 -16.97 15.00
N ILE A 294 2.69 -16.10 15.14
CA ILE A 294 4.09 -16.46 15.19
C ILE A 294 4.73 -16.02 16.51
N SER A 295 5.59 -16.85 17.06
CA SER A 295 6.43 -16.52 18.22
C SER A 295 7.86 -16.92 17.91
N ILE A 296 8.80 -16.02 18.15
CA ILE A 296 10.24 -16.27 18.02
C ILE A 296 10.89 -16.02 19.39
N SER A 297 11.66 -16.99 19.86
CA SER A 297 12.36 -16.86 21.13
C SER A 297 13.48 -15.81 21.08
N LYS A 298 13.65 -15.05 22.15
CA LYS A 298 14.85 -14.20 22.32
C LYS A 298 16.13 -15.02 22.47
N ASN A 299 16.00 -16.31 22.78
CA ASN A 299 17.11 -17.26 22.90
C ASN A 299 17.36 -18.01 21.58
N MET A 300 16.79 -17.54 20.46
CA MET A 300 17.16 -18.02 19.14
C MET A 300 18.60 -17.60 18.84
N TYR A 301 19.46 -18.54 18.47
CA TYR A 301 20.88 -18.26 18.26
C TYR A 301 21.35 -18.72 16.89
N LEU A 302 22.36 -18.04 16.38
CA LEU A 302 23.19 -18.50 15.28
C LEU A 302 24.39 -19.27 15.82
N GLU A 303 24.71 -20.39 15.20
CA GLU A 303 25.86 -21.21 15.52
C GLU A 303 26.76 -21.39 14.30
N PHE A 304 28.05 -21.14 14.47
CA PHE A 304 29.11 -21.38 13.50
C PHE A 304 30.41 -21.65 14.22
N ASP A 305 31.20 -22.60 13.75
CA ASP A 305 32.50 -23.02 14.34
C ASP A 305 32.44 -23.23 15.85
N GLY A 306 31.31 -23.79 16.35
CA GLY A 306 31.07 -24.01 17.77
C GLY A 306 30.72 -22.78 18.59
N ASN A 307 30.70 -21.59 17.98
CA ASN A 307 30.29 -20.35 18.64
C ASN A 307 28.82 -20.11 18.50
N LYS A 308 28.15 -19.62 19.55
CA LYS A 308 26.76 -19.20 19.55
C LYS A 308 26.67 -17.68 19.70
N ILE A 309 25.90 -17.03 18.83
CA ILE A 309 25.56 -15.61 18.94
C ILE A 309 24.05 -15.43 19.01
N TYR A 310 23.61 -14.47 19.81
CA TYR A 310 22.19 -14.22 20.10
C TYR A 310 21.71 -12.93 19.46
N PRO A 311 20.37 -12.77 19.24
CA PRO A 311 19.80 -11.58 18.67
C PRO A 311 20.15 -10.32 19.46
N THR A 312 20.48 -9.25 18.76
CA THR A 312 20.63 -7.90 19.32
C THR A 312 19.38 -7.06 19.17
N SER A 313 18.62 -7.28 18.09
CA SER A 313 17.35 -6.58 17.83
C SER A 313 16.45 -7.37 16.89
N SER A 314 15.21 -6.88 16.72
CA SER A 314 14.27 -7.39 15.73
C SER A 314 13.39 -6.26 15.23
N GLU A 315 12.93 -6.36 13.97
CA GLU A 315 12.01 -5.43 13.35
C GLU A 315 10.74 -6.15 12.90
N ASN A 316 9.60 -5.50 13.09
CA ASN A 316 8.26 -6.01 12.80
C ASN A 316 7.85 -7.27 13.55
N ILE A 317 8.63 -7.72 14.56
CA ILE A 317 8.30 -8.80 15.48
C ILE A 317 8.89 -8.47 16.86
N LYS A 318 8.20 -8.87 17.94
CA LYS A 318 8.72 -8.82 19.30
C LYS A 318 9.14 -10.21 19.71
N LEU A 319 10.42 -10.37 20.09
CA LEU A 319 10.96 -11.65 20.55
C LEU A 319 10.29 -12.11 21.84
N SER A 320 10.13 -13.41 22.00
CA SER A 320 9.46 -14.08 23.14
C SER A 320 8.01 -13.64 23.37
N ARG A 321 7.37 -13.14 22.33
CA ARG A 321 5.95 -12.77 22.33
C ARG A 321 5.25 -13.35 21.11
N GLN A 322 3.97 -13.71 21.27
CA GLN A 322 3.13 -14.11 20.16
C GLN A 322 2.65 -12.87 19.40
N GLU A 323 2.91 -12.82 18.09
CA GLU A 323 2.53 -11.73 17.20
C GLU A 323 1.59 -12.24 16.10
N LYS A 324 0.68 -11.37 15.65
CA LYS A 324 -0.30 -11.68 14.59
C LYS A 324 0.12 -11.10 13.25
N ASN A 325 -0.25 -11.79 12.18
CA ASN A 325 -0.22 -11.28 10.80
C ASN A 325 1.14 -10.66 10.40
N LYS A 326 2.24 -11.32 10.82
CA LYS A 326 3.60 -10.90 10.45
C LYS A 326 4.04 -11.65 9.20
N THR A 327 3.92 -11.02 8.03
CA THR A 327 4.36 -11.60 6.75
C THR A 327 5.87 -11.49 6.60
N PHE A 328 6.45 -10.33 6.90
CA PHE A 328 7.90 -10.13 6.93
C PHE A 328 8.35 -9.61 8.27
N PHE A 329 9.50 -10.08 8.74
CA PHE A 329 10.20 -9.54 9.89
C PHE A 329 11.69 -9.83 9.78
N THR A 330 12.50 -9.06 10.52
CA THR A 330 13.94 -9.27 10.59
C THR A 330 14.39 -9.55 12.00
N ILE A 331 15.49 -10.30 12.11
CA ILE A 331 16.24 -10.51 13.34
C ILE A 331 17.68 -10.14 13.06
N THR A 332 18.23 -9.28 13.91
CA THR A 332 19.61 -8.80 13.82
C THR A 332 20.48 -9.50 14.85
N TYR A 333 21.63 -9.93 14.42
CA TYR A 333 22.68 -10.59 15.22
C TYR A 333 23.97 -9.79 15.14
N PRO A 334 24.95 -10.01 16.04
CA PRO A 334 26.31 -9.56 15.83
C PRO A 334 26.87 -10.00 14.48
N ALA A 335 27.87 -9.31 13.97
CA ALA A 335 28.47 -9.63 12.69
C ALA A 335 29.05 -11.05 12.66
N ILE A 336 28.74 -11.81 11.62
CA ILE A 336 29.36 -13.10 11.32
C ILE A 336 30.62 -12.85 10.49
N PRO A 337 31.77 -13.45 10.84
CA PRO A 337 32.99 -13.35 10.04
C PRO A 337 32.77 -13.74 8.57
N LYS A 338 33.47 -13.05 7.65
CA LYS A 338 33.25 -13.24 6.20
C LYS A 338 33.70 -14.60 5.67
N ASP A 339 34.63 -15.25 6.36
CA ASP A 339 35.17 -16.58 6.04
C ASP A 339 34.22 -17.72 6.40
N ILE A 340 33.22 -17.47 7.22
CA ILE A 340 32.19 -18.47 7.57
C ILE A 340 31.33 -18.76 6.34
N LYS A 341 31.27 -20.03 5.94
CA LYS A 341 30.53 -20.53 4.77
C LYS A 341 29.16 -21.13 5.10
N SER A 342 28.95 -21.53 6.34
CA SER A 342 27.68 -22.09 6.79
C SER A 342 27.39 -21.74 8.23
N ILE A 343 26.09 -21.64 8.53
CA ILE A 343 25.58 -21.37 9.88
C ILE A 343 24.41 -22.30 10.18
N ASN A 344 24.17 -22.50 11.47
CA ASN A 344 22.93 -23.08 11.97
C ASN A 344 22.13 -21.99 12.68
N LEU A 345 20.82 -22.00 12.54
CA LEU A 345 19.91 -21.14 13.30
C LEU A 345 18.99 -22.03 14.13
N SER A 346 18.98 -21.85 15.44
CA SER A 346 18.23 -22.70 16.35
C SER A 346 17.59 -21.90 17.49
N GLU A 347 16.42 -22.36 17.93
CA GLU A 347 15.78 -21.86 19.15
C GLU A 347 16.20 -22.75 20.34
N GLU A 348 16.79 -22.13 21.37
CA GLU A 348 16.96 -22.79 22.68
C GLU A 348 15.64 -22.88 23.45
N ASP A 349 15.61 -23.78 24.42
CA ASP A 349 14.47 -23.91 25.35
C ASP A 349 14.16 -22.57 26.03
N ASP A 350 13.09 -21.95 25.59
CA ASP A 350 12.42 -20.98 26.44
C ASP A 350 11.49 -21.84 27.35
N THR A 351 11.67 -21.76 28.65
CA THR A 351 10.87 -22.52 29.65
C THR A 351 9.36 -22.31 29.52
N LYS A 352 8.95 -21.33 28.70
CA LYS A 352 7.58 -21.05 28.32
C LYS A 352 7.07 -21.88 27.13
N ILE A 353 7.97 -22.44 26.31
CA ILE A 353 7.60 -23.30 25.16
C ILE A 353 7.77 -24.75 25.61
N ARG A 354 6.73 -25.31 26.24
CA ARG A 354 6.72 -26.69 26.79
C ARG A 354 6.77 -27.79 25.72
N ASP A 355 6.59 -27.48 24.46
CA ASP A 355 6.48 -28.46 23.39
C ASP A 355 7.74 -28.45 22.51
N VAL A 356 8.62 -29.44 22.71
CA VAL A 356 9.88 -29.60 21.95
C VAL A 356 9.64 -29.70 20.44
N LYS A 357 8.46 -30.16 19.99
CA LYS A 357 8.10 -30.25 18.58
C LYS A 357 7.84 -28.90 17.92
N LYS A 358 7.75 -27.82 18.71
CA LYS A 358 7.52 -26.46 18.22
C LYS A 358 8.79 -25.61 18.11
N ARG A 359 9.96 -26.18 18.41
CA ARG A 359 11.24 -25.47 18.26
C ARG A 359 11.55 -25.29 16.78
N LYS A 360 12.01 -24.09 16.45
CA LYS A 360 12.44 -23.74 15.09
C LYS A 360 13.94 -23.94 15.00
N TYR A 361 14.39 -24.63 13.97
CA TYR A 361 15.81 -24.69 13.65
C TYR A 361 16.02 -24.88 12.14
N TRP A 362 17.08 -24.28 11.64
CA TRP A 362 17.57 -24.40 10.28
C TRP A 362 19.02 -24.82 10.34
N LYS A 363 19.37 -25.92 9.74
CA LYS A 363 20.72 -26.49 9.77
C LYS A 363 21.43 -26.28 8.44
N SER A 364 22.75 -26.11 8.51
CA SER A 364 23.63 -26.03 7.35
C SER A 364 23.20 -24.99 6.32
N ILE A 365 22.81 -23.82 6.81
CA ILE A 365 22.50 -22.68 5.96
C ILE A 365 23.80 -22.25 5.28
N LYS A 366 23.89 -22.44 3.96
CA LYS A 366 25.07 -22.07 3.19
C LYS A 366 25.09 -20.56 2.95
N LEU A 367 26.26 -19.95 3.18
CA LEU A 367 26.54 -18.53 2.96
C LEU A 367 27.44 -18.31 1.74
N GLU A 368 27.30 -19.13 0.71
CA GLU A 368 28.04 -18.95 -0.54
C GLU A 368 27.46 -17.80 -1.36
N LYS A 369 28.38 -17.01 -2.00
CA LYS A 369 28.01 -15.92 -2.91
C LYS A 369 27.33 -16.47 -4.17
#